data_59f09336689917acc8ca95f7204e111c
#
_entry.id   59f09336689917acc8ca95f7204e111c
#
_cell.length_a   1.000
_cell.length_b   1.000
_cell.length_c   1.000
_cell.angle_alpha   90.00
_cell.angle_beta   90.00
_cell.angle_gamma   90.00
#
_symmetry.space_group_name_H-M   'P 1'
#
loop_
_entity.id
_entity.type
_entity.pdbx_description
1 polymer ?
#
loop_
_entity_poly.entity_id
_entity_poly.type
_entity_poly.pdbx_seq_one_letter_code
_entity_poly.pdbx_strand_id
1 'polypeptide(L)'
;MIHPLVSKVFYDYKKNNNSDQKFCFLISGGSQGAQIFDELIKDVMIDISKNFPIKVIQQTSEKNIQYLQNFYNQKNVENKIFCFEENFVNLIDSANLCISRAGATSLAEISFLNKPFIAIPLPTAKDNHQMKNALYYEEMGYCWVLDQKNLNKEKLLNILISILKGKSNLNLKKSKFKKLNFNNSWKDANQKLKTIINEN
;
A
#
# COMPACT_ATOMS: atom_id res chain seq x y z
N MET A 1 -22.17 4.35 8.06
CA MET A 1 -21.11 3.49 7.50
C MET A 1 -19.98 3.45 8.52
N ILE A 2 -19.54 2.28 8.94
CA ILE A 2 -18.43 2.16 9.89
C ILE A 2 -17.17 2.03 9.05
N HIS A 3 -16.24 2.98 9.18
CA HIS A 3 -14.92 2.88 8.56
C HIS A 3 -14.17 1.67 9.12
N PRO A 4 -13.33 0.98 8.33
CA PRO A 4 -12.50 -0.11 8.83
C PRO A 4 -11.67 0.36 10.03
N LEU A 5 -11.60 -0.49 11.06
CA LEU A 5 -10.81 -0.19 12.25
C LEU A 5 -9.33 -0.24 11.88
N VAL A 6 -8.64 0.85 12.10
CA VAL A 6 -7.18 0.96 11.99
C VAL A 6 -6.58 0.70 13.37
N SER A 7 -5.44 0.01 13.44
CA SER A 7 -4.75 -0.28 14.70
C SER A 7 -4.45 1.00 15.49
N LYS A 8 -4.50 0.92 16.83
CA LYS A 8 -4.22 2.06 17.72
C LYS A 8 -2.85 2.70 17.45
N VAL A 9 -1.86 1.92 17.06
CA VAL A 9 -0.51 2.39 16.71
C VAL A 9 -0.53 3.48 15.65
N PHE A 10 -1.48 3.44 14.71
CA PHE A 10 -1.60 4.45 13.65
C PHE A 10 -2.12 5.79 14.18
N TYR A 11 -2.96 5.80 15.21
CA TYR A 11 -3.47 7.05 15.81
C TYR A 11 -2.43 7.74 16.68
N ASP A 12 -1.57 6.96 17.33
CA ASP A 12 -0.51 7.47 18.18
C ASP A 12 0.76 7.82 17.39
N TYR A 13 0.78 7.49 16.10
CA TYR A 13 1.94 7.69 15.22
C TYR A 13 2.18 9.18 14.92
N LYS A 14 3.39 9.62 15.18
CA LYS A 14 3.86 10.96 14.79
C LYS A 14 4.64 10.88 13.48
N LYS A 15 4.15 11.57 12.47
CA LYS A 15 4.76 11.61 11.15
C LYS A 15 6.22 12.04 11.20
N ASN A 16 7.11 11.28 10.55
CA ASN A 16 8.49 11.67 10.37
C ASN A 16 8.62 12.49 9.08
N ASN A 17 9.18 13.69 9.18
CA ASN A 17 9.46 14.55 8.02
C ASN A 17 10.81 14.17 7.37
N ASN A 18 10.99 12.91 7.01
CA ASN A 18 12.17 12.50 6.26
C ASN A 18 11.96 12.75 4.76
N SER A 19 12.65 13.72 4.21
CA SER A 19 12.76 13.93 2.76
C SER A 19 13.85 13.04 2.18
N ASP A 20 13.53 11.80 1.87
CA ASP A 20 14.43 10.98 1.05
C ASP A 20 14.43 11.52 -0.38
N GLN A 21 15.61 11.59 -1.02
CA GLN A 21 15.74 12.05 -2.41
C GLN A 21 15.24 11.01 -3.42
N LYS A 22 15.10 9.76 -2.98
CA LYS A 22 14.62 8.64 -3.82
C LYS A 22 13.12 8.45 -3.68
N PHE A 23 12.48 8.10 -4.79
CA PHE A 23 11.06 7.73 -4.76
C PHE A 23 10.89 6.35 -4.13
N CYS A 24 10.26 6.28 -2.97
CA CYS A 24 10.10 5.06 -2.20
C CYS A 24 8.78 4.34 -2.56
N PHE A 25 8.91 3.09 -3.00
CA PHE A 25 7.80 2.16 -3.21
C PHE A 25 7.67 1.23 -2.01
N LEU A 26 6.47 1.10 -1.44
CA LEU A 26 6.12 0.03 -0.50
C LEU A 26 5.25 -1.00 -1.23
N ILE A 27 5.70 -2.24 -1.27
CA ILE A 27 5.02 -3.36 -1.91
C ILE A 27 4.60 -4.35 -0.83
N SER A 28 3.29 -4.59 -0.68
CA SER A 28 2.75 -5.47 0.36
C SER A 28 1.71 -6.44 -0.20
N GLY A 29 2.01 -7.73 -0.12
CA GLY A 29 1.13 -8.82 -0.53
C GLY A 29 0.11 -9.23 0.53
N GLY A 30 0.15 -8.63 1.72
CA GLY A 30 -0.60 -9.06 2.90
C GLY A 30 0.05 -10.27 3.60
N SER A 31 -0.59 -10.78 4.66
CA SER A 31 -0.04 -11.83 5.55
C SER A 31 0.29 -13.15 4.85
N GLN A 32 -0.35 -13.43 3.71
CA GLN A 32 -0.10 -14.66 2.94
C GLN A 32 0.97 -14.49 1.86
N GLY A 33 1.55 -13.27 1.73
CA GLY A 33 2.43 -12.93 0.63
C GLY A 33 1.71 -12.86 -0.71
N ALA A 34 2.40 -12.43 -1.75
CA ALA A 34 1.86 -12.44 -3.09
C ALA A 34 2.97 -12.83 -4.07
N GLN A 35 3.05 -14.12 -4.40
CA GLN A 35 4.06 -14.64 -5.33
C GLN A 35 4.13 -13.84 -6.63
N ILE A 36 2.99 -13.41 -7.17
CA ILE A 36 2.95 -12.56 -8.35
C ILE A 36 3.66 -11.21 -8.15
N PHE A 37 3.73 -10.69 -6.92
CA PHE A 37 4.47 -9.46 -6.63
C PHE A 37 5.97 -9.72 -6.71
N ASP A 38 6.43 -10.87 -6.21
CA ASP A 38 7.83 -11.27 -6.27
C ASP A 38 8.30 -11.52 -7.71
N GLU A 39 7.42 -12.04 -8.57
CA GLU A 39 7.75 -12.38 -9.95
C GLU A 39 7.63 -11.17 -10.89
N LEU A 40 6.50 -10.47 -10.84
CA LEU A 40 6.20 -9.40 -11.80
C LEU A 40 6.79 -8.05 -11.38
N ILE A 41 6.60 -7.66 -10.11
CA ILE A 41 6.94 -6.30 -9.69
C ILE A 41 8.44 -6.08 -9.64
N LYS A 42 9.23 -7.08 -9.25
CA LYS A 42 10.70 -6.94 -9.20
C LYS A 42 11.28 -6.50 -10.54
N ASP A 43 10.81 -7.09 -11.65
CA ASP A 43 11.31 -6.75 -12.98
C ASP A 43 10.89 -5.33 -13.42
N VAL A 44 9.69 -4.92 -13.02
CA VAL A 44 9.19 -3.56 -13.27
C VAL A 44 10.03 -2.54 -12.48
N MET A 45 10.36 -2.82 -11.21
CA MET A 45 11.18 -1.92 -10.41
C MET A 45 12.57 -1.76 -11.00
N ILE A 46 13.19 -2.82 -11.55
CA ILE A 46 14.47 -2.70 -12.26
C ILE A 46 14.35 -1.82 -13.50
N ASP A 47 13.30 -1.98 -14.30
CA ASP A 47 13.12 -1.13 -15.49
C ASP A 47 12.91 0.34 -15.12
N ILE A 48 12.20 0.63 -14.03
CA ILE A 48 12.03 1.99 -13.49
C ILE A 48 13.36 2.55 -13.00
N SER A 49 14.15 1.77 -12.28
CA SER A 49 15.42 2.22 -11.68
C SER A 49 16.45 2.70 -12.69
N LYS A 50 16.34 2.28 -13.96
CA LYS A 50 17.21 2.75 -15.05
C LYS A 50 17.07 4.26 -15.32
N ASN A 51 15.91 4.84 -15.02
CA ASN A 51 15.60 6.23 -15.36
C ASN A 51 15.18 7.09 -14.16
N PHE A 52 14.91 6.47 -13.01
CA PHE A 52 14.44 7.17 -11.81
C PHE A 52 15.17 6.66 -10.57
N PRO A 53 15.65 7.54 -9.68
CA PRO A 53 16.20 7.14 -8.39
C PRO A 53 15.09 6.62 -7.50
N ILE A 54 15.07 5.31 -7.24
CA ILE A 54 14.03 4.65 -6.45
C ILE A 54 14.61 3.89 -5.27
N LYS A 55 13.74 3.63 -4.29
CA LYS A 55 13.92 2.70 -3.19
C LYS A 55 12.74 1.74 -3.15
N VAL A 56 13.00 0.47 -2.90
CA VAL A 56 11.98 -0.58 -2.82
C VAL A 56 11.92 -1.13 -1.41
N ILE A 57 10.74 -1.08 -0.79
CA ILE A 57 10.42 -1.79 0.46
C ILE A 57 9.40 -2.85 0.08
N GLN A 58 9.76 -4.13 0.20
CA GLN A 58 8.89 -5.21 -0.28
C GLN A 58 8.69 -6.29 0.77
N GLN A 59 7.42 -6.57 1.04
CA GLN A 59 7.02 -7.72 1.82
C GLN A 59 6.98 -8.96 0.95
N THR A 60 7.58 -10.06 1.43
CA THR A 60 7.58 -11.36 0.77
C THR A 60 7.52 -12.48 1.79
N SER A 61 7.47 -13.74 1.33
CA SER A 61 7.62 -14.90 2.21
C SER A 61 9.08 -15.03 2.67
N GLU A 62 9.29 -15.61 3.85
CA GLU A 62 10.62 -15.77 4.45
C GLU A 62 11.63 -16.45 3.49
N LYS A 63 11.19 -17.46 2.77
CA LYS A 63 12.00 -18.20 1.79
C LYS A 63 12.50 -17.35 0.61
N ASN A 64 11.81 -16.25 0.29
CA ASN A 64 12.14 -15.41 -0.86
C ASN A 64 12.94 -14.15 -0.48
N ILE A 65 13.14 -13.87 0.82
CA ILE A 65 13.85 -12.66 1.28
C ILE A 65 15.23 -12.56 0.63
N GLN A 66 16.06 -13.58 0.83
CA GLN A 66 17.44 -13.57 0.33
C GLN A 66 17.52 -13.48 -1.19
N TYR A 67 16.62 -14.17 -1.89
CA TYR A 67 16.54 -14.11 -3.34
C TYR A 67 16.25 -12.70 -3.85
N LEU A 68 15.24 -12.03 -3.30
CA LEU A 68 14.86 -10.68 -3.72
C LEU A 68 15.91 -9.63 -3.33
N GLN A 69 16.51 -9.74 -2.13
CA GLN A 69 17.59 -8.86 -1.71
C GLN A 69 18.76 -8.95 -2.69
N ASN A 70 19.20 -10.16 -3.01
CA ASN A 70 20.31 -10.38 -3.96
C ASN A 70 19.95 -9.84 -5.35
N PHE A 71 18.73 -10.06 -5.80
CA PHE A 71 18.24 -9.58 -7.10
C PHE A 71 18.32 -8.06 -7.22
N TYR A 72 17.80 -7.32 -6.20
CA TYR A 72 17.85 -5.85 -6.20
C TYR A 72 19.28 -5.32 -6.01
N ASN A 73 20.08 -5.93 -5.14
CA ASN A 73 21.47 -5.52 -4.88
C ASN A 73 22.34 -5.65 -6.13
N GLN A 74 22.23 -6.74 -6.91
CA GLN A 74 22.93 -6.94 -8.17
C GLN A 74 22.62 -5.87 -9.24
N LYS A 75 21.49 -5.20 -9.10
CA LYS A 75 21.02 -4.13 -9.98
C LYS A 75 21.18 -2.74 -9.37
N ASN A 76 21.88 -2.63 -8.22
CA ASN A 76 22.11 -1.40 -7.48
C ASN A 76 20.82 -0.64 -7.09
N VAL A 77 19.73 -1.38 -6.82
CA VAL A 77 18.48 -0.80 -6.33
C VAL A 77 18.47 -0.87 -4.82
N GLU A 78 18.35 0.30 -4.15
CA GLU A 78 18.19 0.35 -2.70
C GLU A 78 16.92 -0.38 -2.29
N ASN A 79 17.04 -1.32 -1.34
CA ASN A 79 15.91 -2.14 -0.96
C ASN A 79 15.89 -2.50 0.53
N LYS A 80 14.68 -2.75 1.05
CA LYS A 80 14.40 -3.44 2.32
C LYS A 80 13.40 -4.55 2.03
N ILE A 81 13.83 -5.80 2.13
CA ILE A 81 12.95 -6.97 1.93
C ILE A 81 12.67 -7.60 3.29
N PHE A 82 11.41 -7.93 3.57
CA PHE A 82 11.00 -8.44 4.86
C PHE A 82 9.79 -9.40 4.74
N CYS A 83 9.61 -10.27 5.71
CA CYS A 83 8.42 -11.11 5.85
C CYS A 83 7.40 -10.46 6.78
N PHE A 84 7.86 -10.02 7.94
CA PHE A 84 7.05 -9.37 8.97
C PHE A 84 7.75 -8.12 9.50
N GLU A 85 6.96 -7.09 9.85
CA GLU A 85 7.47 -5.84 10.43
C GLU A 85 6.47 -5.33 11.47
N GLU A 86 6.89 -5.26 12.72
CA GLU A 86 6.05 -4.75 13.83
C GLU A 86 5.69 -3.27 13.62
N ASN A 87 6.65 -2.49 13.17
CA ASN A 87 6.49 -1.06 12.93
C ASN A 87 6.07 -0.74 11.48
N PHE A 88 5.09 -1.49 10.96
CA PHE A 88 4.63 -1.35 9.58
C PHE A 88 4.15 0.07 9.25
N VAL A 89 3.65 0.80 10.25
CA VAL A 89 3.26 2.21 10.12
C VAL A 89 4.41 3.09 9.60
N ASN A 90 5.65 2.84 10.06
CA ASN A 90 6.84 3.56 9.59
C ASN A 90 7.14 3.29 8.11
N LEU A 91 6.93 2.04 7.67
CA LEU A 91 7.15 1.68 6.27
C LEU A 91 6.13 2.36 5.36
N ILE A 92 4.86 2.39 5.76
CA ILE A 92 3.82 3.11 5.02
C ILE A 92 4.16 4.61 4.99
N ASP A 93 4.57 5.19 6.12
CA ASP A 93 4.86 6.63 6.16
C ASP A 93 6.09 7.02 5.32
N SER A 94 7.10 6.17 5.22
CA SER A 94 8.27 6.40 4.36
C SER A 94 7.97 6.29 2.86
N ALA A 95 6.87 5.63 2.47
CA ALA A 95 6.54 5.40 1.08
C ALA A 95 5.95 6.65 0.39
N ASN A 96 6.31 6.84 -0.87
CA ASN A 96 5.68 7.80 -1.77
C ASN A 96 4.46 7.19 -2.47
N LEU A 97 4.50 5.88 -2.75
CA LEU A 97 3.44 5.11 -3.37
C LEU A 97 3.44 3.68 -2.79
N CYS A 98 2.26 3.19 -2.43
CA CYS A 98 2.09 1.80 -2.03
C CYS A 98 1.54 0.96 -3.19
N ILE A 99 1.98 -0.29 -3.31
CA ILE A 99 1.38 -1.31 -4.18
C ILE A 99 0.93 -2.44 -3.25
N SER A 100 -0.36 -2.70 -3.19
CA SER A 100 -0.89 -3.58 -2.14
C SER A 100 -2.03 -4.47 -2.64
N ARG A 101 -2.24 -5.60 -1.95
CA ARG A 101 -3.52 -6.29 -1.96
C ARG A 101 -4.62 -5.40 -1.40
N ALA A 102 -5.87 -5.67 -1.77
CA ALA A 102 -7.01 -4.85 -1.38
C ALA A 102 -7.76 -5.40 -0.14
N GLY A 103 -7.01 -5.85 0.86
CA GLY A 103 -7.57 -6.17 2.18
C GLY A 103 -8.10 -4.91 2.87
N ALA A 104 -9.26 -4.99 3.53
CA ALA A 104 -9.91 -3.83 4.13
C ALA A 104 -9.00 -3.08 5.12
N THR A 105 -8.31 -3.80 6.00
CA THR A 105 -7.37 -3.23 6.98
C THR A 105 -6.19 -2.55 6.29
N SER A 106 -5.55 -3.23 5.33
CA SER A 106 -4.38 -2.69 4.63
C SER A 106 -4.71 -1.38 3.88
N LEU A 107 -5.85 -1.35 3.17
CA LEU A 107 -6.25 -0.13 2.47
C LEU A 107 -6.63 1.00 3.44
N ALA A 108 -7.25 0.69 4.57
CA ALA A 108 -7.56 1.67 5.60
C ALA A 108 -6.28 2.26 6.22
N GLU A 109 -5.29 1.44 6.55
CA GLU A 109 -4.00 1.85 7.11
C GLU A 109 -3.22 2.75 6.16
N ILE A 110 -3.11 2.37 4.87
CA ILE A 110 -2.45 3.17 3.84
C ILE A 110 -3.16 4.53 3.67
N SER A 111 -4.50 4.50 3.63
CA SER A 111 -5.33 5.69 3.47
C SER A 111 -5.25 6.61 4.68
N PHE A 112 -5.19 6.06 5.90
CA PHE A 112 -5.04 6.81 7.14
C PHE A 112 -3.78 7.69 7.14
N LEU A 113 -2.68 7.19 6.58
CA LEU A 113 -1.43 7.94 6.42
C LEU A 113 -1.40 8.83 5.17
N ASN A 114 -2.51 8.95 4.46
CA ASN A 114 -2.63 9.74 3.23
C ASN A 114 -1.64 9.34 2.14
N LYS A 115 -1.36 8.04 2.01
CA LYS A 115 -0.48 7.53 0.97
C LYS A 115 -1.29 7.08 -0.23
N PRO A 116 -0.96 7.55 -1.44
CA PRO A 116 -1.56 7.04 -2.67
C PRO A 116 -1.12 5.61 -2.89
N PHE A 117 -2.00 4.80 -3.52
CA PHE A 117 -1.69 3.40 -3.72
C PHE A 117 -2.26 2.83 -5.02
N ILE A 118 -1.63 1.76 -5.47
CA ILE A 118 -2.15 0.85 -6.49
C ILE A 118 -2.70 -0.37 -5.76
N ALA A 119 -3.99 -0.61 -5.90
CA ALA A 119 -4.66 -1.79 -5.36
C ALA A 119 -4.65 -2.91 -6.42
N ILE A 120 -4.14 -4.08 -6.05
CA ILE A 120 -4.16 -5.29 -6.88
C ILE A 120 -4.95 -6.35 -6.12
N PRO A 121 -6.29 -6.40 -6.28
CA PRO A 121 -7.14 -7.34 -5.56
C PRO A 121 -6.76 -8.80 -5.82
N LEU A 122 -6.89 -9.64 -4.79
CA LEU A 122 -6.71 -11.08 -4.92
C LEU A 122 -7.90 -11.67 -5.69
N PRO A 123 -7.68 -12.35 -6.84
CA PRO A 123 -8.78 -12.86 -7.67
C PRO A 123 -9.63 -13.94 -7.00
N THR A 124 -9.04 -14.67 -6.05
CA THR A 124 -9.68 -15.76 -5.30
C THR A 124 -10.29 -15.31 -3.97
N ALA A 125 -10.36 -13.99 -3.74
CA ALA A 125 -10.96 -13.47 -2.52
C ALA A 125 -12.45 -13.82 -2.46
N LYS A 126 -12.88 -14.40 -1.33
CA LYS A 126 -14.28 -14.80 -1.11
C LYS A 126 -15.21 -13.63 -1.42
N ASP A 127 -16.33 -13.91 -2.10
CA ASP A 127 -17.35 -12.92 -2.48
C ASP A 127 -16.79 -11.68 -3.21
N ASN A 128 -15.61 -11.83 -3.81
CA ASN A 128 -14.90 -10.76 -4.51
C ASN A 128 -14.67 -9.50 -3.63
N HIS A 129 -14.58 -9.69 -2.30
CA HIS A 129 -14.53 -8.56 -1.36
C HIS A 129 -13.34 -7.63 -1.58
N GLN A 130 -12.16 -8.16 -2.02
CA GLN A 130 -11.02 -7.29 -2.27
C GLN A 130 -11.24 -6.36 -3.47
N MET A 131 -11.89 -6.83 -4.53
CA MET A 131 -12.25 -5.97 -5.67
C MET A 131 -13.23 -4.88 -5.23
N LYS A 132 -14.25 -5.23 -4.44
CA LYS A 132 -15.21 -4.25 -3.90
C LYS A 132 -14.52 -3.18 -3.04
N ASN A 133 -13.60 -3.60 -2.17
CA ASN A 133 -12.81 -2.66 -1.38
C ASN A 133 -11.98 -1.71 -2.27
N ALA A 134 -11.29 -2.26 -3.28
CA ALA A 134 -10.46 -1.46 -4.16
C ALA A 134 -11.28 -0.42 -4.94
N LEU A 135 -12.40 -0.83 -5.53
CA LEU A 135 -13.30 0.05 -6.29
C LEU A 135 -13.86 1.18 -5.42
N TYR A 136 -14.19 0.90 -4.16
CA TYR A 136 -14.62 1.94 -3.21
C TYR A 136 -13.58 3.06 -3.06
N TYR A 137 -12.29 2.71 -2.90
CA TYR A 137 -11.23 3.71 -2.80
C TYR A 137 -10.89 4.36 -4.14
N GLU A 138 -11.06 3.66 -5.25
CA GLU A 138 -10.87 4.21 -6.60
C GLU A 138 -11.91 5.27 -6.93
N GLU A 139 -13.20 5.00 -6.63
CA GLU A 139 -14.30 5.94 -6.80
C GLU A 139 -14.08 7.24 -6.01
N MET A 140 -13.54 7.13 -4.80
CA MET A 140 -13.11 8.28 -4.01
C MET A 140 -11.87 8.98 -4.58
N GLY A 141 -11.21 8.37 -5.56
CA GLY A 141 -10.03 8.90 -6.23
C GLY A 141 -8.73 8.77 -5.43
N TYR A 142 -8.64 7.81 -4.50
CA TYR A 142 -7.46 7.60 -3.66
C TYR A 142 -6.44 6.64 -4.25
N CYS A 143 -6.87 5.73 -5.11
CA CYS A 143 -6.00 4.71 -5.68
C CYS A 143 -6.20 4.52 -7.19
N TRP A 144 -5.42 3.63 -7.75
CA TRP A 144 -5.61 2.98 -9.04
C TRP A 144 -5.89 1.52 -8.78
N VAL A 145 -6.86 0.94 -9.46
CA VAL A 145 -7.18 -0.49 -9.36
C VAL A 145 -6.63 -1.22 -10.57
N LEU A 146 -5.86 -2.27 -10.33
CA LEU A 146 -5.34 -3.17 -11.36
C LEU A 146 -5.86 -4.57 -11.11
N ASP A 147 -6.72 -5.05 -11.99
CA ASP A 147 -7.16 -6.45 -11.95
C ASP A 147 -5.98 -7.37 -12.29
N GLN A 148 -5.65 -8.27 -11.34
CA GLN A 148 -4.56 -9.21 -11.50
C GLN A 148 -4.70 -10.10 -12.75
N LYS A 149 -5.93 -10.44 -13.16
CA LYS A 149 -6.18 -11.27 -14.33
C LYS A 149 -5.65 -10.63 -15.62
N ASN A 150 -5.67 -9.31 -15.67
CA ASN A 150 -5.25 -8.53 -16.84
C ASN A 150 -3.92 -7.79 -16.58
N LEU A 151 -3.23 -8.13 -15.49
CA LEU A 151 -1.99 -7.47 -15.09
C LEU A 151 -0.82 -8.11 -15.82
N ASN A 152 -0.03 -7.29 -16.48
CA ASN A 152 1.24 -7.66 -17.07
C ASN A 152 2.31 -6.59 -16.78
N LYS A 153 3.55 -6.91 -17.13
CA LYS A 153 4.70 -6.04 -16.90
C LYS A 153 4.53 -4.67 -17.55
N GLU A 154 4.11 -4.62 -18.80
CA GLU A 154 3.96 -3.39 -19.58
C GLU A 154 2.90 -2.46 -18.98
N LYS A 155 1.74 -2.99 -18.63
CA LYS A 155 0.65 -2.22 -18.03
C LYS A 155 1.07 -1.60 -16.69
N LEU A 156 1.74 -2.37 -15.82
CA LEU A 156 2.22 -1.86 -14.54
C LEU A 156 3.32 -0.82 -14.74
N LEU A 157 4.27 -1.08 -15.64
CA LEU A 157 5.36 -0.16 -15.96
C LEU A 157 4.83 1.19 -16.48
N ASN A 158 3.87 1.17 -17.41
CA ASN A 158 3.28 2.38 -17.99
C ASN A 158 2.59 3.25 -16.94
N ILE A 159 1.83 2.64 -16.01
CA ILE A 159 1.18 3.36 -14.92
C ILE A 159 2.22 3.99 -13.99
N LEU A 160 3.24 3.24 -13.58
CA LEU A 160 4.27 3.73 -12.66
C LEU A 160 5.11 4.85 -13.29
N ILE A 161 5.48 4.73 -14.56
CA ILE A 161 6.18 5.81 -15.29
C ILE A 161 5.30 7.07 -15.36
N SER A 162 4.01 6.91 -15.64
CA SER A 162 3.05 8.02 -15.67
C SER A 162 2.96 8.74 -14.32
N ILE A 163 2.96 7.98 -13.22
CA ILE A 163 2.97 8.52 -11.86
C ILE A 163 4.27 9.27 -11.57
N LEU A 164 5.41 8.67 -11.88
CA LEU A 164 6.74 9.25 -11.63
C LEU A 164 6.97 10.54 -12.43
N LYS A 165 6.49 10.60 -13.66
CA LYS A 165 6.54 11.81 -14.49
C LYS A 165 5.54 12.90 -14.08
N GLY A 166 4.79 12.70 -13.00
CA GLY A 166 3.78 13.66 -12.52
C GLY A 166 2.54 13.78 -13.41
N LYS A 167 2.41 12.94 -14.43
CA LYS A 167 1.28 12.97 -15.38
C LYS A 167 -0.01 12.37 -14.80
N SER A 168 0.07 11.60 -13.72
CA SER A 168 -1.07 10.86 -13.15
C SER A 168 -1.52 11.43 -11.82
N ASN A 169 -1.77 12.68 -11.72
CA ASN A 169 -2.48 13.28 -10.56
C ASN A 169 -2.12 12.74 -9.16
N LEU A 170 -0.83 12.31 -8.93
CA LEU A 170 -0.38 11.80 -7.64
C LEU A 170 -0.66 12.81 -6.51
N ASN A 171 -0.37 14.08 -6.79
CA ASN A 171 -0.63 15.18 -5.85
C ASN A 171 -2.12 15.41 -5.65
N LEU A 172 -2.94 15.22 -6.70
CA LEU A 172 -4.38 15.32 -6.60
C LEU A 172 -4.95 14.18 -5.74
N LYS A 173 -4.44 12.96 -5.88
CA LYS A 173 -4.82 11.86 -4.98
C LYS A 173 -4.42 12.16 -3.53
N LYS A 174 -3.20 12.63 -3.29
CA LYS A 174 -2.76 13.04 -1.94
C LYS A 174 -3.66 14.13 -1.33
N SER A 175 -4.15 15.08 -2.12
CA SER A 175 -5.03 16.15 -1.62
C SER A 175 -6.44 15.64 -1.27
N LYS A 176 -6.93 14.60 -1.93
CA LYS A 176 -8.23 14.00 -1.65
C LYS A 176 -8.25 13.30 -0.29
N PHE A 177 -7.15 12.65 0.13
CA PHE A 177 -7.06 12.02 1.45
C PHE A 177 -7.26 13.00 2.62
N LYS A 178 -6.87 14.27 2.47
CA LYS A 178 -7.10 15.29 3.50
C LYS A 178 -8.58 15.51 3.83
N LYS A 179 -9.49 15.08 2.95
CA LYS A 179 -10.95 15.14 3.16
C LYS A 179 -11.50 13.90 3.86
N LEU A 180 -10.74 12.81 3.96
CA LEU A 180 -11.10 11.66 4.78
C LEU A 180 -10.93 12.02 6.24
N ASN A 181 -12.04 12.32 6.87
CA ASN A 181 -12.10 12.47 8.31
C ASN A 181 -12.12 11.05 8.91
N PHE A 182 -10.96 10.43 9.08
CA PHE A 182 -10.80 9.25 9.94
C PHE A 182 -10.94 9.72 11.40
N ASN A 183 -12.11 10.26 11.74
CA ASN A 183 -12.46 10.53 13.11
C ASN A 183 -12.38 9.21 13.87
N ASN A 184 -11.33 9.05 14.57
CA ASN A 184 -11.00 8.14 15.64
C ASN A 184 -11.98 6.95 15.77
N SER A 185 -12.09 6.15 14.68
CA SER A 185 -13.03 5.02 14.59
C SER A 185 -12.89 4.05 15.78
N TRP A 186 -11.72 4.04 16.45
CA TRP A 186 -11.49 3.28 17.68
C TRP A 186 -12.23 3.87 18.89
N LYS A 187 -12.19 5.20 19.09
CA LYS A 187 -12.95 5.84 20.17
C LYS A 187 -14.43 5.71 19.93
N ASP A 188 -14.89 5.91 18.68
CA ASP A 188 -16.28 5.80 18.30
C ASP A 188 -16.80 4.35 18.45
N ALA A 189 -16.00 3.35 18.04
CA ALA A 189 -16.35 1.94 18.23
C ALA A 189 -16.40 1.56 19.72
N ASN A 190 -15.42 1.98 20.51
CA ASN A 190 -15.42 1.73 21.96
C ASN A 190 -16.56 2.45 22.66
N GLN A 191 -16.92 3.65 22.25
CA GLN A 191 -18.02 4.39 22.84
C GLN A 191 -19.36 3.74 22.51
N LYS A 192 -19.57 3.29 21.27
CA LYS A 192 -20.76 2.51 20.87
C LYS A 192 -20.85 1.17 21.59
N LEU A 193 -19.73 0.44 21.74
CA LEU A 193 -19.72 -0.80 22.50
C LEU A 193 -20.08 -0.57 23.99
N LYS A 194 -19.54 0.47 24.64
CA LYS A 194 -19.89 0.84 25.99
C LYS A 194 -21.37 1.19 26.13
N THR A 195 -21.94 1.90 25.17
CA THR A 195 -23.39 2.23 25.16
C THR A 195 -24.21 0.95 25.09
N ILE A 196 -23.89 0.03 24.18
CA ILE A 196 -24.62 -1.25 24.03
C ILE A 196 -24.50 -2.12 25.31
N ILE A 197 -23.35 -2.14 25.97
CA ILE A 197 -23.12 -2.91 27.19
C ILE A 197 -23.90 -2.31 28.39
N ASN A 198 -24.02 -0.99 28.44
CA ASN A 198 -24.69 -0.30 29.54
C ASN A 198 -26.22 -0.21 29.36
N GLU A 199 -26.75 -0.48 28.15
CA GLU A 199 -28.18 -0.52 27.85
C GLU A 199 -28.79 -1.92 28.05
N ASN A 200 -27.99 -2.95 28.39
CA ASN A 200 -28.41 -4.31 28.76
C ASN A 200 -28.09 -4.61 30.22
#